data_e17b99bb7d60d2e565ed64f98934905d
#
_entry.id   e17b99bb7d60d2e565ed64f98934905d
#
_cell.length_a   1.000
_cell.length_b   1.000
_cell.length_c   1.000
_cell.angle_alpha   90.00
_cell.angle_beta   90.00
_cell.angle_gamma   90.00
#
_symmetry.space_group_name_H-M   'P 1'
#
loop_
_entity.id
_entity.type
_entity.pdbx_description
1 polymer ?
#
loop_
_entity_poly.entity_id
_entity_poly.type
_entity_poly.pdbx_seq_one_letter_code
_entity_poly.pdbx_strand_id
1 'polypeptide(L)'
;MPALDNDQIRDILPHRFPFLLVDRIVEMEAEHIVGIKNVTANEHFFQGHYPGYPVMPGVLIVEALAQCAGVLVLSSIPDRHSKVVLMASIDEAKFRRPVRHRRRESLLPVFERRRGLAG
;
A
#
# COMPACT_ATOMS: atom_id res chain seq x y z
N MET A 1 -5.97 -17.16 4.12
CA MET A 1 -6.85 -15.99 4.12
C MET A 1 -7.19 -15.62 2.69
N PRO A 2 -8.41 -15.21 2.44
CA PRO A 2 -8.83 -14.89 1.10
C PRO A 2 -8.16 -13.63 0.57
N ALA A 3 -8.04 -13.60 -0.74
CA ALA A 3 -7.69 -12.38 -1.45
C ALA A 3 -8.80 -11.34 -1.27
N LEU A 4 -8.45 -10.07 -1.41
CA LEU A 4 -9.41 -8.97 -1.33
C LEU A 4 -9.39 -8.20 -2.64
N ASP A 5 -10.58 -7.88 -3.14
CA ASP A 5 -10.71 -6.99 -4.28
C ASP A 5 -10.70 -5.52 -3.83
N ASN A 6 -10.76 -4.61 -4.79
CA ASN A 6 -10.68 -3.19 -4.48
C ASN A 6 -11.84 -2.70 -3.63
N ASP A 7 -13.05 -3.22 -3.85
CA ASP A 7 -14.20 -2.81 -3.04
C ASP A 7 -14.01 -3.20 -1.58
N GLN A 8 -13.47 -4.38 -1.34
CA GLN A 8 -13.20 -4.84 0.02
C GLN A 8 -12.09 -4.02 0.69
N ILE A 9 -11.06 -3.65 -0.07
CA ILE A 9 -10.00 -2.79 0.42
C ILE A 9 -10.57 -1.42 0.82
N ARG A 10 -11.44 -0.86 -0.02
CA ARG A 10 -12.07 0.43 0.27
C ARG A 10 -12.97 0.40 1.49
N ASP A 11 -13.52 -0.76 1.81
CA ASP A 11 -14.30 -0.92 3.03
C ASP A 11 -13.40 -0.89 4.28
N ILE A 12 -12.14 -1.27 4.12
CA ILE A 12 -11.19 -1.36 5.24
C ILE A 12 -10.40 -0.07 5.40
N LEU A 13 -9.87 0.47 4.29
CA LEU A 13 -9.05 1.69 4.31
C LEU A 13 -9.89 2.93 4.07
N PRO A 14 -9.60 4.04 4.77
CA PRO A 14 -10.27 5.31 4.50
C PRO A 14 -9.76 6.02 3.25
N HIS A 15 -8.62 5.62 2.73
CA HIS A 15 -7.97 6.25 1.58
C HIS A 15 -8.86 6.21 0.34
N ARG A 16 -8.80 7.28 -0.47
CA ARG A 16 -9.52 7.36 -1.74
C ARG A 16 -8.62 8.02 -2.78
N PHE A 17 -9.04 7.99 -4.05
CA PHE A 17 -8.32 8.66 -5.13
C PHE A 17 -7.97 10.10 -4.73
N PRO A 18 -6.77 10.59 -4.98
CA PRO A 18 -5.66 9.90 -5.69
C PRO A 18 -4.70 9.17 -4.77
N PHE A 19 -5.04 8.92 -3.53
CA PHE A 19 -4.12 8.40 -2.53
C PHE A 19 -4.39 6.95 -2.12
N LEU A 20 -5.32 6.28 -2.74
CA LEU A 20 -5.49 4.84 -2.55
C LEU A 20 -4.53 4.12 -3.50
N LEU A 21 -3.50 3.50 -2.96
CA LEU A 21 -2.39 2.96 -3.74
C LEU A 21 -2.33 1.43 -3.75
N VAL A 22 -3.39 0.76 -3.35
CA VAL A 22 -3.46 -0.71 -3.36
C VAL A 22 -4.65 -1.13 -4.19
N ASP A 23 -4.40 -1.89 -5.26
CA ASP A 23 -5.47 -2.32 -6.16
C ASP A 23 -6.10 -3.64 -5.73
N ARG A 24 -5.29 -4.57 -5.24
CA ARG A 24 -5.77 -5.87 -4.76
C ARG A 24 -4.87 -6.39 -3.66
N ILE A 25 -5.43 -7.23 -2.82
CA ILE A 25 -4.67 -8.07 -1.90
C ILE A 25 -4.76 -9.50 -2.45
N VAL A 26 -3.64 -10.11 -2.71
CA VAL A 26 -3.60 -11.46 -3.28
C VAL A 26 -3.33 -12.53 -2.23
N GLU A 27 -2.80 -12.13 -1.08
CA GLU A 27 -2.44 -13.05 -0.02
C GLU A 27 -2.50 -12.32 1.31
N MET A 28 -3.15 -12.89 2.30
CA MET A 28 -3.21 -12.29 3.63
C MET A 28 -3.29 -13.37 4.69
N GLU A 29 -2.37 -13.30 5.64
CA GLU A 29 -2.31 -14.18 6.81
C GLU A 29 -2.13 -13.32 8.05
N ALA A 30 -2.00 -13.94 9.23
CA ALA A 30 -1.97 -13.21 10.49
C ALA A 30 -0.88 -12.13 10.55
N GLU A 31 0.28 -12.41 9.97
CA GLU A 31 1.44 -11.49 10.01
C GLU A 31 2.08 -11.31 8.64
N HIS A 32 1.31 -11.56 7.59
CA HIS A 32 1.84 -11.52 6.23
C HIS A 32 0.75 -11.03 5.28
N ILE A 33 1.12 -10.10 4.41
CA ILE A 33 0.20 -9.59 3.41
C ILE A 33 0.95 -9.28 2.13
N VAL A 34 0.33 -9.58 1.00
CA VAL A 34 0.85 -9.25 -0.32
C VAL A 34 -0.22 -8.49 -1.08
N GLY A 35 0.10 -7.28 -1.46
CA GLY A 35 -0.77 -6.46 -2.28
C GLY A 35 -0.21 -6.23 -3.67
N ILE A 36 -1.05 -5.72 -4.54
CA ILE A 36 -0.69 -5.35 -5.90
C ILE A 36 -1.08 -3.91 -6.14
N LYS A 37 -0.16 -3.15 -6.73
CA LYS A 37 -0.43 -1.84 -7.32
C LYS A 37 -0.16 -1.94 -8.81
N ASN A 38 -1.18 -1.70 -9.62
CA ASN A 38 -1.02 -1.60 -11.07
C ASN A 38 -0.53 -0.19 -11.39
N VAL A 39 0.68 -0.08 -11.91
CA VAL A 39 1.26 1.22 -12.27
C VAL A 39 1.02 1.45 -13.75
N THR A 40 0.12 2.36 -14.06
CA THR A 40 -0.26 2.67 -15.45
C THR A 40 0.23 4.05 -15.85
N ALA A 41 0.15 4.35 -17.15
CA ALA A 41 0.49 5.68 -17.65
C ALA A 41 -0.45 6.77 -17.12
N ASN A 42 -1.60 6.38 -16.60
CA ASN A 42 -2.63 7.29 -16.11
C ASN A 42 -2.56 7.52 -14.61
N GLU A 43 -1.37 7.44 -14.03
CA GLU A 43 -1.20 7.72 -12.61
C GLU A 43 -1.11 9.22 -12.36
N HIS A 44 -1.84 9.70 -11.37
CA HIS A 44 -1.88 11.11 -11.01
C HIS A 44 -0.49 11.69 -10.74
N PHE A 45 0.37 10.96 -10.05
CA PHE A 45 1.69 11.47 -9.67
C PHE A 45 2.66 11.64 -10.86
N PHE A 46 2.39 11.02 -12.01
CA PHE A 46 3.24 11.19 -13.17
C PHE A 46 3.14 12.56 -13.82
N GLN A 47 2.15 13.37 -13.45
CA GLN A 47 2.03 14.73 -13.93
C GLN A 47 3.23 15.60 -13.51
N GLY A 48 3.80 15.31 -12.36
CA GLY A 48 4.93 16.06 -11.84
C GLY A 48 6.20 15.28 -11.61
N HIS A 49 6.14 13.94 -11.67
CA HIS A 49 7.28 13.12 -11.29
C HIS A 49 7.57 12.03 -12.32
N TYR A 50 7.95 12.27 -13.51
CA TYR A 50 8.24 13.55 -14.16
C TYR A 50 7.56 13.56 -15.52
N PRO A 51 7.18 14.70 -16.09
CA PRO A 51 6.45 14.74 -17.37
C PRO A 51 7.14 14.03 -18.52
N GLY A 52 8.47 14.14 -18.61
CA GLY A 52 9.23 13.49 -19.68
C GLY A 52 9.76 12.11 -19.31
N TYR A 53 9.66 11.73 -18.06
CA TYR A 53 10.17 10.43 -17.59
C TYR A 53 9.37 9.99 -16.36
N PRO A 54 8.21 9.37 -16.58
CA PRO A 54 7.34 9.00 -15.45
C PRO A 54 7.95 7.90 -14.59
N VAL A 55 8.13 8.23 -13.32
CA VAL A 55 8.68 7.31 -12.31
C VAL A 55 7.81 7.43 -11.06
N MET A 56 7.37 6.31 -10.53
CA MET A 56 6.60 6.33 -9.29
C MET A 56 7.50 6.80 -8.14
N PRO A 57 7.11 7.88 -7.44
CA PRO A 57 7.90 8.36 -6.31
C PRO A 57 8.14 7.27 -5.28
N GLY A 58 9.40 7.14 -4.82
CA GLY A 58 9.73 6.13 -3.83
C GLY A 58 8.93 6.27 -2.54
N VAL A 59 8.64 7.50 -2.13
CA VAL A 59 7.82 7.73 -0.93
C VAL A 59 6.40 7.20 -1.10
N LEU A 60 5.87 7.18 -2.33
CA LEU A 60 4.55 6.61 -2.59
C LEU A 60 4.59 5.09 -2.62
N ILE A 61 5.71 4.49 -3.01
CA ILE A 61 5.89 3.04 -2.89
C ILE A 61 5.84 2.65 -1.42
N VAL A 62 6.52 3.41 -0.56
CA VAL A 62 6.48 3.19 0.89
C VAL A 62 5.06 3.38 1.42
N GLU A 63 4.35 4.39 0.93
CA GLU A 63 2.96 4.61 1.32
C GLU A 63 2.07 3.44 0.90
N ALA A 64 2.25 2.91 -0.30
CA ALA A 64 1.49 1.74 -0.77
C ALA A 64 1.73 0.53 0.13
N LEU A 65 2.97 0.31 0.53
CA LEU A 65 3.32 -0.76 1.47
C LEU A 65 2.66 -0.52 2.83
N ALA A 66 2.65 0.71 3.30
CA ALA A 66 2.00 1.06 4.56
C ALA A 66 0.49 0.83 4.50
N GLN A 67 -0.11 1.10 3.35
CA GLN A 67 -1.54 0.82 3.16
C GLN A 67 -1.84 -0.67 3.19
N CYS A 68 -0.99 -1.50 2.58
CA CYS A 68 -1.12 -2.95 2.69
C CYS A 68 -1.05 -3.39 4.16
N ALA A 69 -0.08 -2.87 4.90
CA ALA A 69 0.03 -3.16 6.32
C ALA A 69 -1.21 -2.69 7.08
N GLY A 70 -1.76 -1.54 6.70
CA GLY A 70 -2.99 -1.02 7.27
C GLY A 70 -4.18 -1.95 7.04
N VAL A 71 -4.28 -2.54 5.85
CA VAL A 71 -5.32 -3.55 5.58
C VAL A 71 -5.18 -4.72 6.55
N LEU A 72 -3.96 -5.21 6.74
CA LEU A 72 -3.72 -6.33 7.64
C LEU A 72 -4.12 -6.00 9.07
N VAL A 73 -3.70 -4.85 9.58
CA VAL A 73 -3.97 -4.43 10.95
C VAL A 73 -5.47 -4.19 11.15
N LEU A 74 -6.09 -3.41 10.26
CA LEU A 74 -7.49 -3.04 10.41
C LEU A 74 -8.44 -4.21 10.20
N SER A 75 -8.05 -5.20 9.40
CA SER A 75 -8.87 -6.39 9.18
C SER A 75 -9.08 -7.20 10.45
N SER A 76 -8.18 -7.09 11.43
CA SER A 76 -8.26 -7.84 12.68
C SER A 76 -8.89 -7.06 13.82
N ILE A 77 -9.33 -5.83 13.57
CA ILE A 77 -9.89 -4.96 14.60
C ILE A 77 -11.41 -4.83 14.40
N PRO A 78 -12.22 -5.13 15.43
CA PRO A 78 -13.68 -5.07 15.25
C PRO A 78 -14.21 -3.65 15.03
N ASP A 79 -13.55 -2.63 15.55
CA ASP A 79 -13.98 -1.23 15.43
C ASP A 79 -13.15 -0.45 14.42
N ARG A 80 -12.72 -1.11 13.33
CA ARG A 80 -11.82 -0.50 12.34
C ARG A 80 -12.33 0.80 11.72
N HIS A 81 -13.65 0.96 11.62
CA HIS A 81 -14.23 2.16 11.01
C HIS A 81 -14.03 3.42 11.85
N SER A 82 -13.66 3.27 13.12
CA SER A 82 -13.34 4.40 14.00
C SER A 82 -11.84 4.63 14.13
N LYS A 83 -11.01 3.88 13.38
CA LYS A 83 -9.56 3.90 13.51
C LYS A 83 -8.90 4.35 12.21
N VAL A 84 -7.76 5.00 12.34
CA VAL A 84 -6.89 5.35 11.23
C VAL A 84 -5.49 4.92 11.59
N VAL A 85 -4.82 4.27 10.64
CA VAL A 85 -3.43 3.86 10.82
C VAL A 85 -2.52 4.95 10.25
N LEU A 86 -1.65 5.47 11.09
CA LEU A 86 -0.68 6.48 10.70
C LEU A 86 0.73 5.91 10.75
N MET A 87 1.54 6.27 9.75
CA MET A 87 2.92 5.85 9.71
C MET A 87 3.74 6.68 10.69
N ALA A 88 4.34 6.02 11.67
CA ALA A 88 5.13 6.71 12.71
C ALA A 88 6.59 6.91 12.30
N SER A 89 7.17 5.95 11.58
CA SER A 89 8.57 6.04 11.18
C SER A 89 8.88 5.18 9.98
N ILE A 90 9.96 5.52 9.30
CA ILE A 90 10.56 4.72 8.24
C ILE A 90 12.04 4.57 8.64
N ASP A 91 12.42 3.37 9.06
CA ASP A 91 13.78 3.15 9.54
C ASP A 91 14.75 2.94 8.39
N GLU A 92 14.32 2.26 7.33
CA GLU A 92 15.18 2.01 6.18
C GLU A 92 14.33 1.73 4.95
N ALA A 93 14.67 2.37 3.84
CA ALA A 93 14.05 2.10 2.55
C ALA A 93 15.11 2.19 1.46
N LYS A 94 15.14 1.20 0.57
CA LYS A 94 16.07 1.16 -0.56
C LYS A 94 15.30 0.96 -1.85
N PHE A 95 15.59 1.78 -2.83
CA PHE A 95 14.94 1.74 -4.13
C PHE A 95 15.98 1.38 -5.17
N ARG A 96 15.94 0.14 -5.63
CA ARG A 96 16.99 -0.41 -6.51
C ARG A 96 16.67 -0.29 -7.98
N ARG A 97 15.40 -0.06 -8.31
CA ARG A 97 14.94 0.10 -9.69
C ARG A 97 13.85 1.15 -9.76
N PRO A 98 13.81 1.93 -10.84
CA PRO A 98 12.67 2.83 -11.03
C PRO A 98 11.40 2.02 -11.35
N VAL A 99 10.28 2.46 -10.81
CA VAL A 99 8.97 1.89 -11.10
C VAL A 99 8.29 2.81 -12.12
N ARG A 100 7.98 2.28 -13.28
CA ARG A 100 7.38 3.01 -14.38
C ARG A 100 6.07 2.35 -14.80
N HIS A 101 5.36 3.04 -15.68
CA HIS A 101 4.00 2.69 -16.09
C HIS A 101 3.86 1.39 -16.90
N ARG A 102 4.89 0.64 -17.09
CA ARG A 102 4.82 -0.64 -17.82
C ARG A 102 4.68 -1.84 -16.89
N ARG A 103 4.59 -1.60 -15.60
CA ARG A 103 4.70 -2.69 -14.64
C ARG A 103 3.48 -2.84 -13.77
N ARG A 104 3.18 -4.08 -13.52
CA ARG A 104 2.32 -4.50 -12.43
C ARG A 104 3.22 -4.78 -11.25
N GLU A 105 3.22 -3.89 -10.28
CA GLU A 105 4.07 -4.04 -9.12
C GLU A 105 3.40 -4.86 -8.06
N SER A 106 4.06 -5.96 -7.67
CA SER A 106 3.69 -6.70 -6.50
C SER A 106 4.25 -5.99 -5.29
N LEU A 107 3.37 -5.56 -4.41
CA LEU A 107 3.76 -4.95 -3.16
C LEU A 107 3.92 -6.07 -2.14
N LEU A 108 5.16 -6.28 -1.72
CA LEU A 108 5.52 -7.31 -0.76
C LEU A 108 5.98 -6.65 0.53
N PRO A 109 5.08 -6.09 1.33
CA PRO A 109 5.50 -5.64 2.63
C PRO A 109 5.68 -6.88 3.51
N VAL A 110 6.91 -7.12 3.91
CA VAL A 110 7.12 -8.05 5.01
C VAL A 110 6.72 -7.29 6.27
N PHE A 111 5.46 -7.43 6.62
CA PHE A 111 4.95 -6.81 7.82
C PHE A 111 5.09 -7.79 8.97
N GLU A 112 6.08 -7.54 9.80
CA GLU A 112 6.18 -8.24 11.06
C GLU A 112 5.48 -7.42 12.12
N ARG A 113 4.47 -8.01 12.73
CA ARG A 113 3.80 -7.39 13.85
C ARG A 113 4.73 -7.44 15.04
N ARG A 114 5.36 -6.32 15.31
CA ARG A 114 6.31 -6.24 16.41
C ARG A 114 5.63 -5.72 17.67
N ARG A 115 6.24 -6.05 18.79
CA ARG A 115 5.88 -5.50 20.07
C ARG A 115 6.02 -3.98 19.99
N GLY A 116 5.01 -3.24 20.40
CA GLY A 116 5.04 -1.79 20.35
C GLY A 116 4.34 -1.18 19.14
N LEU A 117 3.89 -1.99 18.19
CA LEU A 117 2.95 -1.52 17.20
C LEU A 117 1.60 -1.40 17.89
N ALA A 118 1.44 -0.33 18.60
CA ALA A 118 0.14 0.02 19.15
C ALA A 118 -0.62 0.75 18.05
N GLY A 119 -1.73 0.23 17.72
CA GLY A 119 -2.55 0.67 16.61
C GLY A 119 -2.90 2.11 16.56
#